data_667aeb4ab58f48cbcd42b599198d5791
#
_entry.id   667aeb4ab58f48cbcd42b599198d5791
#
_cell.length_a   1.000
_cell.length_b   1.000
_cell.length_c   1.000
_cell.angle_alpha   90.00
_cell.angle_beta   90.00
_cell.angle_gamma   90.00
#
_symmetry.space_group_name_H-M   'P 1'
#
loop_
_entity.id
_entity.type
_entity.pdbx_description
1 polymer ?
#
loop_
_entity_poly.entity_id
_entity_poly.type
_entity_poly.pdbx_seq_one_letter_code
_entity_poly.pdbx_strand_id
1 'polypeptide(L)'
;MNNVHIVTLGCSKNEVDSSMMYSLLNKDKYKMVDDASEADILIVNTCGFIDAAKEESIDTILESVEYKNKGKCKKVLLSGCLAQRYPEELLKEIPEIDGIIGTGNINYINELLDRSMAGDLFVKTDNLNSAYIEGIKKETVNKTEFVKISEGCNNNCSYCIIPSLRGKNRSRKIEDIYSEVEYLVKNGAREIILIAQNTTDYGIDLYSKYSLAKLIKEISKIEDLKWIRVLYLYPDHFTDELIEEFRTNDKLVKYVDMPLQHISDNVLKSMNRKTSKSHIIKTLKNLRKAIPEIVIRTTFIVGFPGENEEDFKDLVDFIEDIKFDKLGVFEYSREDGTKAAILDNQIPNEVKKRRKDEIMEIQSGISSEILSKNLGKTLEVLIEEKIDKNNYVGRTYMDAPEIDGLTYIESSKNLEVGDFVKVKVIDTLDYDLVGEAIWTLQINWLLWELSWFLFLYYVCIWILIIRESLQL
;
A
#
# COMPACT_ATOMS: atom_id res chain seq x y z
N MET A 1 -22.13 -1.43 -27.93
CA MET A 1 -21.07 -1.52 -26.89
C MET A 1 -21.52 -0.61 -25.76
N ASN A 2 -21.59 -1.11 -24.50
CA ASN A 2 -21.97 -0.30 -23.36
C ASN A 2 -20.73 0.25 -22.65
N ASN A 3 -20.79 1.50 -22.26
CA ASN A 3 -19.74 2.13 -21.46
C ASN A 3 -19.87 1.72 -19.99
N VAL A 4 -18.77 1.32 -19.37
CA VAL A 4 -18.68 0.92 -17.96
C VAL A 4 -17.70 1.84 -17.24
N HIS A 5 -18.11 2.36 -16.09
CA HIS A 5 -17.22 3.07 -15.19
C HIS A 5 -17.29 2.39 -13.81
N ILE A 6 -16.12 2.24 -13.14
CA ILE A 6 -16.04 1.70 -11.78
C ILE A 6 -15.54 2.78 -10.84
N VAL A 7 -16.38 3.18 -9.91
CA VAL A 7 -16.00 4.03 -8.78
C VAL A 7 -15.41 3.12 -7.71
N THR A 8 -14.16 3.37 -7.32
CA THR A 8 -13.44 2.54 -6.34
C THR A 8 -13.26 3.30 -5.04
N LEU A 9 -13.72 2.71 -3.95
CA LEU A 9 -13.61 3.26 -2.60
C LEU A 9 -12.79 2.35 -1.70
N GLY A 10 -12.19 2.93 -0.67
CA GLY A 10 -11.54 2.24 0.42
C GLY A 10 -10.06 1.95 0.17
N CYS A 11 -9.62 0.70 0.23
CA CYS A 11 -8.21 0.33 0.33
C CYS A 11 -7.64 -0.23 -0.97
N SER A 12 -6.31 -0.34 -1.05
CA SER A 12 -5.57 -0.92 -2.17
C SER A 12 -6.05 -2.31 -2.63
N LYS A 13 -6.69 -3.12 -1.73
CA LYS A 13 -7.30 -4.39 -2.14
C LYS A 13 -8.52 -4.18 -3.05
N ASN A 14 -9.32 -3.12 -2.77
CA ASN A 14 -10.44 -2.75 -3.64
C ASN A 14 -9.95 -2.20 -4.98
N GLU A 15 -8.84 -1.48 -5.01
CA GLU A 15 -8.22 -1.02 -6.27
C GLU A 15 -7.79 -2.19 -7.14
N VAL A 16 -7.13 -3.20 -6.54
CA VAL A 16 -6.79 -4.45 -7.24
C VAL A 16 -8.06 -5.15 -7.73
N ASP A 17 -9.11 -5.23 -6.91
CA ASP A 17 -10.38 -5.85 -7.30
C ASP A 17 -11.03 -5.09 -8.48
N SER A 18 -11.03 -3.77 -8.49
CA SER A 18 -11.50 -2.97 -9.63
C SER A 18 -10.67 -3.20 -10.89
N SER A 19 -9.34 -3.21 -10.76
CA SER A 19 -8.44 -3.51 -11.89
C SER A 19 -8.68 -4.91 -12.45
N MET A 20 -9.00 -5.89 -11.59
CA MET A 20 -9.38 -7.24 -12.00
C MET A 20 -10.72 -7.24 -12.74
N MET A 21 -11.74 -6.56 -12.22
CA MET A 21 -13.04 -6.42 -12.90
C MET A 21 -12.86 -5.84 -14.30
N TYR A 22 -12.09 -4.78 -14.44
CA TYR A 22 -11.77 -4.17 -15.73
C TYR A 22 -11.10 -5.14 -16.70
N SER A 23 -10.09 -5.86 -16.23
CA SER A 23 -9.33 -6.80 -17.07
C SER A 23 -10.18 -8.00 -17.55
N LEU A 24 -11.22 -8.33 -16.79
CA LEU A 24 -12.14 -9.43 -17.11
C LEU A 24 -13.24 -9.01 -18.10
N LEU A 25 -13.52 -7.72 -18.29
CA LEU A 25 -14.61 -7.27 -19.14
C LEU A 25 -14.48 -7.79 -20.59
N ASN A 26 -15.59 -8.26 -21.12
CA ASN A 26 -15.68 -8.62 -22.54
C ASN A 26 -15.67 -7.36 -23.41
N LYS A 27 -14.55 -7.12 -24.08
CA LYS A 27 -14.27 -5.91 -24.86
C LYS A 27 -15.13 -5.76 -26.11
N ASP A 28 -15.77 -6.82 -26.58
CA ASP A 28 -16.72 -6.76 -27.69
C ASP A 28 -18.07 -6.17 -27.24
N LYS A 29 -18.39 -6.25 -25.92
CA LYS A 29 -19.66 -5.81 -25.35
C LYS A 29 -19.52 -4.52 -24.51
N TYR A 30 -18.42 -4.39 -23.79
CA TYR A 30 -18.21 -3.39 -22.76
C TYR A 30 -16.94 -2.56 -23.04
N LYS A 31 -17.05 -1.26 -22.89
CA LYS A 31 -15.93 -0.31 -23.02
C LYS A 31 -15.77 0.45 -21.71
N MET A 32 -14.55 0.56 -21.26
CA MET A 32 -14.16 1.42 -20.13
C MET A 32 -14.26 2.88 -20.49
N VAL A 33 -14.76 3.68 -19.56
CA VAL A 33 -14.72 5.15 -19.59
C VAL A 33 -14.25 5.70 -18.25
N ASP A 34 -13.53 6.80 -18.30
CA ASP A 34 -12.96 7.44 -17.11
C ASP A 34 -13.97 8.39 -16.43
N ASP A 35 -14.95 8.88 -17.14
CA ASP A 35 -15.98 9.78 -16.66
C ASP A 35 -17.29 9.03 -16.38
N ALA A 36 -17.77 9.09 -15.14
CA ALA A 36 -19.03 8.49 -14.71
C ALA A 36 -20.24 9.01 -15.52
N SER A 37 -20.18 10.27 -16.00
CA SER A 37 -21.25 10.87 -16.82
C SER A 37 -21.39 10.24 -18.22
N GLU A 38 -20.33 9.56 -18.68
CA GLU A 38 -20.34 8.86 -19.97
C GLU A 38 -20.75 7.38 -19.86
N ALA A 39 -20.93 6.89 -18.65
CA ALA A 39 -21.20 5.47 -18.40
C ALA A 39 -22.65 5.09 -18.70
N ASP A 40 -22.84 3.94 -19.35
CA ASP A 40 -24.12 3.23 -19.43
C ASP A 40 -24.35 2.37 -18.17
N ILE A 41 -23.25 1.89 -17.55
CA ILE A 41 -23.24 1.07 -16.35
C ILE A 41 -22.24 1.66 -15.36
N LEU A 42 -22.68 1.97 -14.15
CA LEU A 42 -21.84 2.33 -13.01
C LEU A 42 -21.69 1.14 -12.07
N ILE A 43 -20.46 0.85 -11.67
CA ILE A 43 -20.16 -0.16 -10.64
C ILE A 43 -19.51 0.59 -9.48
N VAL A 44 -20.12 0.59 -8.30
CA VAL A 44 -19.52 1.15 -7.09
C VAL A 44 -18.86 0.03 -6.30
N ASN A 45 -17.53 0.01 -6.29
CA ASN A 45 -16.73 -0.92 -5.50
C ASN A 45 -16.54 -0.35 -4.09
N THR A 46 -17.39 -0.78 -3.17
CA THR A 46 -17.65 -0.19 -1.87
C THR A 46 -16.71 -0.67 -0.77
N CYS A 47 -16.48 0.20 0.23
CA CYS A 47 -15.82 -0.14 1.49
C CYS A 47 -16.86 -0.30 2.61
N GLY A 48 -16.70 -1.32 3.47
CA GLY A 48 -17.64 -1.63 4.55
C GLY A 48 -16.92 -1.97 5.86
N PHE A 49 -15.69 -1.44 6.06
CA PHE A 49 -14.84 -1.84 7.17
C PHE A 49 -15.08 -1.05 8.46
N ILE A 50 -15.24 0.27 8.36
CA ILE A 50 -15.54 1.19 9.48
C ILE A 50 -16.70 2.12 9.11
N ASP A 51 -17.34 2.75 10.11
CA ASP A 51 -18.52 3.59 9.89
C ASP A 51 -18.29 4.71 8.88
N ALA A 52 -17.21 5.47 8.98
CA ALA A 52 -16.89 6.54 8.04
C ALA A 52 -16.78 6.05 6.58
N ALA A 53 -16.18 4.87 6.35
CA ALA A 53 -16.08 4.28 5.02
C ALA A 53 -17.43 3.72 4.51
N LYS A 54 -18.33 3.35 5.41
CA LYS A 54 -19.71 2.98 5.06
C LYS A 54 -20.51 4.20 4.63
N GLU A 55 -20.39 5.32 5.35
CA GLU A 55 -21.02 6.60 5.01
C GLU A 55 -20.56 7.07 3.62
N GLU A 56 -19.24 7.14 3.38
CA GLU A 56 -18.68 7.47 2.06
C GLU A 56 -19.23 6.56 0.96
N SER A 57 -19.32 5.25 1.22
CA SER A 57 -19.85 4.29 0.25
C SER A 57 -21.31 4.53 -0.05
N ILE A 58 -22.15 4.84 0.95
CA ILE A 58 -23.56 5.14 0.77
C ILE A 58 -23.74 6.42 -0.01
N ASP A 59 -23.01 7.49 0.33
CA ASP A 59 -23.08 8.77 -0.38
C ASP A 59 -22.71 8.59 -1.87
N THR A 60 -21.65 7.86 -2.15
CA THR A 60 -21.23 7.54 -3.53
C THR A 60 -22.25 6.70 -4.30
N ILE A 61 -22.93 5.76 -3.61
CA ILE A 61 -24.03 4.99 -4.22
C ILE A 61 -25.17 5.92 -4.60
N LEU A 62 -25.58 6.83 -3.71
CA LEU A 62 -26.65 7.79 -3.96
C LEU A 62 -26.30 8.75 -5.11
N GLU A 63 -25.07 9.25 -5.17
CA GLU A 63 -24.57 10.03 -6.30
C GLU A 63 -24.62 9.21 -7.61
N SER A 64 -24.25 7.93 -7.57
CA SER A 64 -24.30 7.04 -8.74
C SER A 64 -25.74 6.82 -9.23
N VAL A 65 -26.70 6.75 -8.32
CA VAL A 65 -28.14 6.67 -8.64
C VAL A 65 -28.63 7.98 -9.30
N GLU A 66 -28.09 9.14 -8.94
CA GLU A 66 -28.43 10.39 -9.62
C GLU A 66 -28.04 10.40 -11.10
N TYR A 67 -26.89 9.76 -11.48
CA TYR A 67 -26.56 9.58 -12.91
C TYR A 67 -27.56 8.68 -13.66
N LYS A 68 -28.23 7.75 -12.96
CA LYS A 68 -29.30 6.94 -13.54
C LYS A 68 -30.60 7.76 -13.68
N ASN A 69 -30.93 8.58 -12.71
CA ASN A 69 -32.17 9.38 -12.70
C ASN A 69 -32.13 10.56 -13.65
N LYS A 70 -30.98 11.21 -13.79
CA LYS A 70 -30.82 12.49 -14.52
C LYS A 70 -29.86 12.41 -15.70
N GLY A 71 -29.09 11.34 -15.83
CA GLY A 71 -28.01 11.16 -16.79
C GLY A 71 -28.25 10.08 -17.82
N LYS A 72 -27.16 9.55 -18.34
CA LYS A 72 -27.11 8.51 -19.37
C LYS A 72 -27.08 7.09 -18.79
N CYS A 73 -26.71 6.96 -17.53
CA CYS A 73 -26.53 5.67 -16.85
C CYS A 73 -27.84 4.87 -16.85
N LYS A 74 -27.76 3.62 -17.24
CA LYS A 74 -28.89 2.69 -17.30
C LYS A 74 -28.93 1.75 -16.10
N LYS A 75 -27.75 1.43 -15.55
CA LYS A 75 -27.55 0.43 -14.51
C LYS A 75 -26.56 0.89 -13.47
N VAL A 76 -26.92 0.72 -12.19
CA VAL A 76 -26.04 0.91 -11.02
C VAL A 76 -25.86 -0.43 -10.32
N LEU A 77 -24.64 -0.91 -10.27
CA LEU A 77 -24.26 -2.17 -9.61
C LEU A 77 -23.35 -1.87 -8.44
N LEU A 78 -23.48 -2.66 -7.39
CA LEU A 78 -22.61 -2.56 -6.24
C LEU A 78 -21.65 -3.75 -6.18
N SER A 79 -20.41 -3.51 -5.76
CA SER A 79 -19.41 -4.52 -5.45
C SER A 79 -18.68 -4.17 -4.16
N GLY A 80 -17.77 -5.04 -3.71
CA GLY A 80 -16.89 -4.76 -2.59
C GLY A 80 -17.43 -5.13 -1.22
N CYS A 81 -16.80 -4.55 -0.18
CA CYS A 81 -17.02 -5.02 1.19
C CYS A 81 -18.39 -4.64 1.77
N LEU A 82 -18.91 -3.44 1.50
CA LEU A 82 -20.24 -3.03 1.98
C LEU A 82 -21.32 -3.85 1.27
N ALA A 83 -21.20 -4.00 -0.05
CA ALA A 83 -22.10 -4.80 -0.88
C ALA A 83 -22.13 -6.28 -0.44
N GLN A 84 -20.99 -6.84 -0.03
CA GLN A 84 -20.90 -8.19 0.53
C GLN A 84 -21.55 -8.29 1.91
N ARG A 85 -21.48 -7.21 2.71
CA ARG A 85 -21.90 -7.22 4.12
C ARG A 85 -23.41 -7.05 4.30
N TYR A 86 -24.02 -6.17 3.52
CA TYR A 86 -25.41 -5.73 3.68
C TYR A 86 -26.21 -5.76 2.36
N PRO A 87 -26.19 -6.87 1.60
CA PRO A 87 -26.80 -6.90 0.27
C PRO A 87 -28.31 -6.69 0.30
N GLU A 88 -29.01 -7.28 1.27
CA GLU A 88 -30.47 -7.20 1.36
C GLU A 88 -30.93 -5.82 1.85
N GLU A 89 -30.23 -5.27 2.82
CA GLU A 89 -30.49 -3.92 3.36
C GLU A 89 -30.27 -2.85 2.28
N LEU A 90 -29.17 -2.94 1.52
CA LEU A 90 -28.88 -1.98 0.44
C LEU A 90 -29.97 -1.99 -0.64
N LEU A 91 -30.43 -3.16 -1.08
CA LEU A 91 -31.51 -3.27 -2.07
C LEU A 91 -32.85 -2.77 -1.54
N LYS A 92 -33.11 -2.96 -0.25
CA LYS A 92 -34.35 -2.51 0.38
C LYS A 92 -34.40 -0.98 0.54
N GLU A 93 -33.28 -0.39 0.98
CA GLU A 93 -33.20 1.05 1.26
C GLU A 93 -32.93 1.89 -0.01
N ILE A 94 -32.30 1.31 -1.03
CA ILE A 94 -31.98 1.95 -2.31
C ILE A 94 -32.47 1.05 -3.47
N PRO A 95 -33.77 1.04 -3.77
CA PRO A 95 -34.37 0.14 -4.77
C PRO A 95 -33.93 0.43 -6.22
N GLU A 96 -33.23 1.53 -6.48
CA GLU A 96 -32.66 1.88 -7.77
C GLU A 96 -31.44 1.05 -8.16
N ILE A 97 -30.85 0.28 -7.22
CA ILE A 97 -29.72 -0.61 -7.47
C ILE A 97 -30.18 -1.78 -8.35
N ASP A 98 -29.42 -2.07 -9.41
CA ASP A 98 -29.73 -3.11 -10.39
C ASP A 98 -29.05 -4.47 -10.11
N GLY A 99 -28.12 -4.53 -9.15
CA GLY A 99 -27.49 -5.79 -8.77
C GLY A 99 -26.31 -5.63 -7.81
N ILE A 100 -26.01 -6.72 -7.11
CA ILE A 100 -24.95 -6.79 -6.11
C ILE A 100 -23.97 -7.93 -6.43
N ILE A 101 -22.67 -7.61 -6.42
CA ILE A 101 -21.54 -8.51 -6.70
C ILE A 101 -20.67 -8.61 -5.45
N GLY A 102 -20.62 -9.78 -4.83
CA GLY A 102 -19.80 -10.04 -3.67
C GLY A 102 -18.31 -10.07 -3.98
N THR A 103 -17.49 -9.90 -2.96
CA THR A 103 -16.02 -9.86 -3.05
C THR A 103 -15.41 -11.13 -3.67
N GLY A 104 -16.05 -12.28 -3.49
CA GLY A 104 -15.65 -13.57 -4.07
C GLY A 104 -16.28 -13.88 -5.43
N ASN A 105 -17.02 -12.94 -6.03
CA ASN A 105 -17.82 -13.20 -7.24
C ASN A 105 -17.40 -12.36 -8.45
N ILE A 106 -16.28 -11.67 -8.38
CA ILE A 106 -15.73 -10.80 -9.45
C ILE A 106 -15.56 -11.56 -10.78
N ASN A 107 -15.22 -12.83 -10.73
CA ASN A 107 -15.08 -13.69 -11.92
C ASN A 107 -16.35 -13.84 -12.77
N TYR A 108 -17.52 -13.54 -12.20
CA TYR A 108 -18.79 -13.58 -12.91
C TYR A 108 -19.20 -12.24 -13.53
N ILE A 109 -18.32 -11.23 -13.51
CA ILE A 109 -18.65 -9.84 -13.91
C ILE A 109 -19.39 -9.76 -15.25
N ASN A 110 -18.93 -10.46 -16.30
CA ASN A 110 -19.58 -10.42 -17.62
C ASN A 110 -20.99 -11.00 -17.62
N GLU A 111 -21.18 -12.14 -16.97
CA GLU A 111 -22.51 -12.78 -16.82
C GLU A 111 -23.46 -11.84 -16.08
N LEU A 112 -22.98 -11.24 -14.98
CA LEU A 112 -23.80 -10.36 -14.13
C LEU A 112 -24.15 -9.06 -14.84
N LEU A 113 -23.24 -8.50 -15.63
CA LEU A 113 -23.52 -7.35 -16.48
C LEU A 113 -24.55 -7.68 -17.57
N ASP A 114 -24.42 -8.83 -18.25
CA ASP A 114 -25.39 -9.27 -19.26
C ASP A 114 -26.78 -9.47 -18.64
N ARG A 115 -26.90 -10.04 -17.44
CA ARG A 115 -28.13 -10.19 -16.70
C ARG A 115 -28.77 -8.86 -16.32
N SER A 116 -27.96 -7.94 -15.77
CA SER A 116 -28.42 -6.59 -15.42
C SER A 116 -28.98 -5.85 -16.65
N MET A 117 -28.27 -5.93 -17.78
CA MET A 117 -28.70 -5.30 -19.02
C MET A 117 -29.99 -5.94 -19.59
N ALA A 118 -30.25 -7.23 -19.32
CA ALA A 118 -31.52 -7.89 -19.64
C ALA A 118 -32.68 -7.49 -18.70
N GLY A 119 -32.41 -6.75 -17.62
CA GLY A 119 -33.40 -6.28 -16.66
C GLY A 119 -33.52 -7.14 -15.41
N ASP A 120 -32.64 -8.13 -15.22
CA ASP A 120 -32.63 -9.00 -14.04
C ASP A 120 -31.99 -8.25 -12.86
N LEU A 121 -32.70 -8.13 -11.74
CA LEU A 121 -32.13 -7.83 -10.44
C LEU A 121 -31.46 -9.07 -9.86
N PHE A 122 -30.24 -8.95 -9.35
CA PHE A 122 -29.52 -10.07 -8.77
C PHE A 122 -28.74 -9.71 -7.52
N VAL A 123 -28.54 -10.70 -6.65
CA VAL A 123 -27.56 -10.70 -5.54
C VAL A 123 -26.66 -11.90 -5.72
N LYS A 124 -25.37 -11.69 -5.84
CA LYS A 124 -24.37 -12.75 -6.00
C LYS A 124 -23.24 -12.54 -4.99
N THR A 125 -23.38 -13.12 -3.78
CA THR A 125 -22.46 -12.90 -2.63
C THR A 125 -22.03 -14.23 -1.99
N ASP A 126 -22.29 -15.37 -2.64
CA ASP A 126 -22.24 -16.72 -2.06
C ASP A 126 -20.85 -17.39 -2.08
N ASN A 127 -19.87 -16.84 -2.79
CA ASN A 127 -18.60 -17.53 -3.06
C ASN A 127 -17.37 -16.90 -2.41
N LEU A 128 -17.39 -16.71 -1.09
CA LEU A 128 -16.28 -16.08 -0.34
C LEU A 128 -14.95 -16.82 -0.45
N ASN A 129 -14.97 -18.15 -0.66
CA ASN A 129 -13.76 -18.98 -0.71
C ASN A 129 -13.46 -19.48 -2.13
N SER A 130 -13.87 -18.73 -3.16
CA SER A 130 -13.50 -19.04 -4.55
C SER A 130 -11.97 -19.08 -4.72
N ALA A 131 -11.49 -19.86 -5.67
CA ALA A 131 -10.10 -19.79 -6.08
C ALA A 131 -9.74 -18.38 -6.55
N TYR A 132 -8.51 -17.96 -6.29
CA TYR A 132 -8.02 -16.69 -6.81
C TYR A 132 -8.01 -16.72 -8.35
N ILE A 133 -8.33 -15.60 -8.97
CA ILE A 133 -8.32 -15.46 -10.42
C ILE A 133 -6.88 -15.24 -10.86
N GLU A 134 -6.29 -16.24 -11.50
CA GLU A 134 -4.90 -16.20 -11.99
C GLU A 134 -4.82 -15.68 -13.45
N GLY A 135 -3.64 -15.22 -13.88
CA GLY A 135 -3.34 -14.87 -15.27
C GLY A 135 -3.97 -13.58 -15.79
N ILE A 136 -4.49 -12.72 -14.92
CA ILE A 136 -5.04 -11.42 -15.31
C ILE A 136 -3.91 -10.48 -15.69
N LYS A 137 -4.10 -9.76 -16.82
CA LYS A 137 -3.19 -8.72 -17.29
C LYS A 137 -3.88 -7.37 -17.25
N LYS A 138 -3.32 -6.45 -16.49
CA LYS A 138 -3.79 -5.08 -16.36
C LYS A 138 -3.53 -4.31 -17.67
N GLU A 139 -4.50 -3.54 -18.13
CA GLU A 139 -4.35 -2.78 -19.40
C GLU A 139 -3.48 -1.54 -19.23
N THR A 140 -3.73 -0.78 -18.19
CA THR A 140 -2.95 0.40 -17.84
C THR A 140 -2.04 0.08 -16.66
N VAL A 141 -0.76 0.32 -16.82
CA VAL A 141 0.26 0.04 -15.81
C VAL A 141 0.86 1.35 -15.32
N ASN A 142 0.78 1.57 -14.03
CA ASN A 142 1.38 2.73 -13.34
C ASN A 142 2.84 2.45 -12.96
N LYS A 143 3.54 3.47 -12.51
CA LYS A 143 4.94 3.32 -12.03
C LYS A 143 5.02 2.59 -10.70
N THR A 144 4.00 2.73 -9.85
CA THR A 144 3.78 1.99 -8.62
C THR A 144 2.53 1.12 -8.78
N GLU A 145 2.64 -0.17 -8.49
CA GLU A 145 1.54 -1.13 -8.66
C GLU A 145 1.34 -1.99 -7.41
N PHE A 146 0.08 -2.12 -7.00
CA PHE A 146 -0.30 -3.06 -5.96
C PHE A 146 -0.50 -4.46 -6.54
N VAL A 147 0.12 -5.46 -5.92
CA VAL A 147 -0.07 -6.88 -6.25
C VAL A 147 -0.59 -7.62 -5.03
N LYS A 148 -1.82 -8.09 -5.14
CA LYS A 148 -2.47 -8.88 -4.09
C LYS A 148 -1.96 -10.32 -4.15
N ILE A 149 -1.24 -10.76 -3.12
CA ILE A 149 -0.57 -12.08 -3.08
C ILE A 149 -1.41 -13.16 -2.41
N SER A 150 -2.41 -12.76 -1.60
CA SER A 150 -3.42 -13.66 -1.05
C SER A 150 -4.72 -12.91 -0.78
N GLU A 151 -5.81 -13.64 -0.59
CA GLU A 151 -7.15 -13.13 -0.25
C GLU A 151 -7.66 -13.81 1.01
N GLY A 152 -8.35 -13.05 1.87
CA GLY A 152 -8.92 -13.53 3.12
C GLY A 152 -7.91 -13.61 4.27
N CYS A 153 -8.38 -13.96 5.46
CA CYS A 153 -7.56 -13.98 6.67
C CYS A 153 -8.02 -15.07 7.63
N ASN A 154 -7.07 -15.81 8.21
CA ASN A 154 -7.34 -16.83 9.22
C ASN A 154 -7.26 -16.29 10.66
N ASN A 155 -6.88 -15.03 10.86
CA ASN A 155 -6.92 -14.39 12.15
C ASN A 155 -8.37 -14.07 12.52
N ASN A 156 -8.72 -14.32 13.78
CA ASN A 156 -10.07 -14.09 14.33
C ASN A 156 -10.04 -12.92 15.31
N CYS A 157 -9.39 -11.81 14.96
CA CYS A 157 -9.35 -10.62 15.79
C CYS A 157 -10.77 -10.17 16.13
N SER A 158 -11.05 -9.89 17.40
CA SER A 158 -12.42 -9.68 17.89
C SER A 158 -13.10 -8.44 17.34
N TYR A 159 -12.34 -7.45 16.85
CA TYR A 159 -12.82 -6.22 16.23
C TYR A 159 -12.99 -6.32 14.71
N CYS A 160 -12.53 -7.41 14.08
CA CYS A 160 -12.35 -7.47 12.63
C CYS A 160 -13.44 -8.29 11.96
N ILE A 161 -14.04 -7.72 10.92
CA ILE A 161 -15.10 -8.33 10.10
C ILE A 161 -14.55 -9.02 8.83
N ILE A 162 -13.28 -8.89 8.52
CA ILE A 162 -12.66 -9.36 7.27
C ILE A 162 -12.92 -10.85 6.97
N PRO A 163 -12.83 -11.79 7.93
CA PRO A 163 -13.09 -13.19 7.61
C PRO A 163 -14.50 -13.47 7.06
N SER A 164 -15.50 -12.70 7.47
CA SER A 164 -16.86 -12.80 6.94
C SER A 164 -17.06 -12.08 5.61
N LEU A 165 -16.19 -11.14 5.27
CA LEU A 165 -16.27 -10.39 4.00
C LEU A 165 -15.40 -10.96 2.90
N ARG A 166 -14.24 -11.59 3.25
CA ARG A 166 -13.24 -12.03 2.29
C ARG A 166 -12.82 -13.49 2.46
N GLY A 167 -13.43 -14.19 3.41
CA GLY A 167 -13.21 -15.61 3.65
C GLY A 167 -11.86 -15.95 4.30
N LYS A 168 -11.47 -17.20 4.19
CA LYS A 168 -10.20 -17.73 4.70
C LYS A 168 -9.02 -17.30 3.82
N ASN A 169 -7.82 -17.32 4.39
CA ASN A 169 -6.59 -17.03 3.64
C ASN A 169 -6.43 -18.02 2.47
N ARG A 170 -6.24 -17.47 1.29
CA ARG A 170 -6.00 -18.21 0.03
C ARG A 170 -4.85 -17.52 -0.70
N SER A 171 -3.68 -18.12 -0.62
CA SER A 171 -2.47 -17.61 -1.27
C SER A 171 -2.46 -17.91 -2.76
N ARG A 172 -1.88 -17.02 -3.54
CA ARG A 172 -1.57 -17.23 -4.94
C ARG A 172 -0.27 -18.00 -5.09
N LYS A 173 -0.10 -18.72 -6.19
CA LYS A 173 1.16 -19.39 -6.50
C LYS A 173 2.26 -18.39 -6.79
N ILE A 174 3.50 -18.72 -6.41
CA ILE A 174 4.67 -17.87 -6.66
C ILE A 174 4.81 -17.60 -8.16
N GLU A 175 4.61 -18.61 -9.00
CA GLU A 175 4.75 -18.53 -10.45
C GLU A 175 3.73 -17.57 -11.08
N ASP A 176 2.50 -17.53 -10.57
CA ASP A 176 1.48 -16.60 -11.02
C ASP A 176 1.81 -15.16 -10.65
N ILE A 177 2.20 -14.93 -9.38
CA ILE A 177 2.64 -13.60 -8.92
C ILE A 177 3.87 -13.13 -9.70
N TYR A 178 4.85 -14.01 -9.92
CA TYR A 178 6.04 -13.68 -10.72
C TYR A 178 5.67 -13.23 -12.14
N SER A 179 4.78 -13.98 -12.79
CA SER A 179 4.33 -13.67 -14.16
C SER A 179 3.60 -12.33 -14.23
N GLU A 180 2.77 -12.01 -13.23
CA GLU A 180 2.11 -10.71 -13.13
C GLU A 180 3.12 -9.58 -12.92
N VAL A 181 4.03 -9.72 -11.94
CA VAL A 181 5.05 -8.70 -11.66
C VAL A 181 5.96 -8.49 -12.87
N GLU A 182 6.40 -9.57 -13.54
CA GLU A 182 7.18 -9.46 -14.77
C GLU A 182 6.44 -8.71 -15.87
N TYR A 183 5.14 -8.98 -16.04
CA TYR A 183 4.30 -8.27 -16.98
C TYR A 183 4.19 -6.77 -16.64
N LEU A 184 3.93 -6.44 -15.37
CA LEU A 184 3.81 -5.06 -14.90
C LEU A 184 5.12 -4.29 -15.12
N VAL A 185 6.26 -4.88 -14.76
CA VAL A 185 7.58 -4.25 -14.92
C VAL A 185 7.94 -4.03 -16.40
N LYS A 186 7.66 -5.01 -17.26
CA LYS A 186 7.83 -4.87 -18.72
C LYS A 186 6.97 -3.76 -19.31
N ASN A 187 5.83 -3.44 -18.69
CA ASN A 187 4.93 -2.36 -19.11
C ASN A 187 5.15 -1.05 -18.33
N GLY A 188 6.23 -0.92 -17.59
CA GLY A 188 6.69 0.35 -17.06
C GLY A 188 6.59 0.54 -15.55
N ALA A 189 6.09 -0.43 -14.79
CA ALA A 189 6.14 -0.39 -13.33
C ALA A 189 7.59 -0.38 -12.82
N ARG A 190 7.83 0.33 -11.73
CA ARG A 190 9.13 0.45 -11.07
C ARG A 190 9.09 0.02 -9.62
N GLU A 191 7.99 0.27 -8.93
CA GLU A 191 7.72 -0.21 -7.58
C GLU A 191 6.57 -1.21 -7.62
N ILE A 192 6.73 -2.33 -6.90
CA ILE A 192 5.67 -3.32 -6.66
C ILE A 192 5.40 -3.37 -5.16
N ILE A 193 4.14 -3.18 -4.80
CA ILE A 193 3.67 -3.23 -3.41
C ILE A 193 2.88 -4.52 -3.20
N LEU A 194 3.45 -5.45 -2.44
CA LEU A 194 2.81 -6.70 -2.09
C LEU A 194 1.80 -6.48 -0.98
N ILE A 195 0.55 -6.85 -1.22
CA ILE A 195 -0.55 -6.68 -0.27
C ILE A 195 -1.34 -7.97 -0.07
N ALA A 196 -1.88 -8.11 1.14
CA ALA A 196 -2.88 -9.08 1.54
C ALA A 196 -3.64 -8.55 2.78
N GLN A 197 -4.57 -9.31 3.34
CA GLN A 197 -5.16 -9.00 4.64
C GLN A 197 -4.21 -9.33 5.80
N ASN A 198 -3.33 -10.31 5.60
CA ASN A 198 -2.18 -10.64 6.45
C ASN A 198 -1.07 -11.18 5.54
N THR A 199 -0.11 -10.35 5.22
CA THR A 199 0.92 -10.66 4.24
C THR A 199 1.94 -11.67 4.75
N THR A 200 2.19 -11.70 6.07
CA THR A 200 3.10 -12.67 6.69
C THR A 200 2.59 -14.11 6.62
N ASP A 201 1.27 -14.33 6.48
CA ASP A 201 0.69 -15.66 6.35
C ASP A 201 0.80 -16.25 4.93
N TYR A 202 1.40 -15.52 3.99
CA TYR A 202 1.52 -15.97 2.61
C TYR A 202 2.16 -17.35 2.50
N GLY A 203 1.50 -18.23 1.78
CA GLY A 203 1.96 -19.56 1.42
C GLY A 203 1.70 -20.67 2.45
N ILE A 204 1.20 -20.33 3.66
CA ILE A 204 0.96 -21.35 4.69
C ILE A 204 -0.08 -22.40 4.25
N ASP A 205 -1.08 -21.97 3.49
CA ASP A 205 -2.13 -22.83 2.93
C ASP A 205 -1.66 -23.65 1.72
N LEU A 206 -0.75 -23.11 0.88
CA LEU A 206 -0.25 -23.77 -0.32
C LEU A 206 0.97 -24.67 -0.06
N TYR A 207 1.90 -24.18 0.78
CA TYR A 207 3.22 -24.78 0.93
C TYR A 207 3.47 -25.32 2.35
N SER A 208 2.46 -25.24 3.25
CA SER A 208 2.57 -25.62 4.67
C SER A 208 3.68 -24.91 5.44
N LYS A 209 4.12 -23.74 4.94
CA LYS A 209 5.13 -22.87 5.57
C LYS A 209 4.92 -21.41 5.14
N TYR A 210 5.35 -20.46 5.98
CA TYR A 210 5.41 -19.06 5.65
C TYR A 210 6.41 -18.86 4.51
N SER A 211 5.95 -18.34 3.37
CA SER A 211 6.72 -18.33 2.12
C SER A 211 6.92 -16.93 1.54
N LEU A 212 6.64 -15.87 2.32
CA LEU A 212 6.80 -14.49 1.87
C LEU A 212 8.25 -14.18 1.49
N ALA A 213 9.22 -14.57 2.32
CA ALA A 213 10.66 -14.39 2.00
C ALA A 213 11.04 -15.07 0.67
N LYS A 214 10.54 -16.29 0.43
CA LYS A 214 10.77 -17.01 -0.84
C LYS A 214 10.15 -16.25 -2.02
N LEU A 215 8.91 -15.75 -1.89
CA LEU A 215 8.25 -14.96 -2.93
C LEU A 215 9.07 -13.71 -3.27
N ILE A 216 9.47 -12.93 -2.26
CA ILE A 216 10.27 -11.72 -2.44
C ILE A 216 11.57 -12.03 -3.19
N LYS A 217 12.27 -13.08 -2.78
CA LYS A 217 13.50 -13.53 -3.43
C LYS A 217 13.29 -13.88 -4.90
N GLU A 218 12.16 -14.53 -5.25
CA GLU A 218 11.88 -14.89 -6.64
C GLU A 218 11.57 -13.64 -7.49
N ILE A 219 10.69 -12.76 -7.05
CA ILE A 219 10.34 -11.55 -7.83
C ILE A 219 11.50 -10.55 -7.93
N SER A 220 12.43 -10.55 -6.97
CA SER A 220 13.64 -9.71 -7.04
C SER A 220 14.56 -10.03 -8.20
N LYS A 221 14.40 -11.20 -8.83
CA LYS A 221 15.16 -11.59 -10.03
C LYS A 221 14.76 -10.82 -11.29
N ILE A 222 13.60 -10.16 -11.27
CA ILE A 222 13.10 -9.36 -12.40
C ILE A 222 13.98 -8.12 -12.55
N GLU A 223 14.65 -7.96 -13.67
CA GLU A 223 15.79 -7.05 -13.87
C GLU A 223 15.40 -5.57 -13.63
N ASP A 224 14.37 -5.08 -14.29
CA ASP A 224 13.97 -3.66 -14.26
C ASP A 224 13.13 -3.26 -13.03
N LEU A 225 12.80 -4.20 -12.16
CA LEU A 225 12.13 -3.91 -10.90
C LEU A 225 13.10 -3.19 -9.96
N LYS A 226 12.70 -2.01 -9.45
CA LYS A 226 13.52 -1.18 -8.57
C LYS A 226 13.17 -1.38 -7.11
N TRP A 227 11.89 -1.24 -6.77
CA TRP A 227 11.42 -1.34 -5.40
C TRP A 227 10.36 -2.43 -5.23
N ILE A 228 10.52 -3.21 -4.17
CA ILE A 228 9.50 -4.10 -3.62
C ILE A 228 9.15 -3.57 -2.24
N ARG A 229 7.88 -3.30 -2.00
CA ARG A 229 7.35 -2.92 -0.69
C ARG A 229 6.37 -3.99 -0.22
N VAL A 230 6.28 -4.18 1.09
CA VAL A 230 5.33 -5.13 1.68
C VAL A 230 4.51 -4.41 2.74
N LEU A 231 3.19 -4.46 2.62
CA LEU A 231 2.28 -3.87 3.61
C LEU A 231 1.49 -4.96 4.35
N TYR A 232 0.91 -4.60 5.50
CA TYR A 232 0.04 -5.45 6.33
C TYR A 232 0.73 -6.69 6.90
N LEU A 233 1.91 -6.50 7.47
CA LEU A 233 2.68 -7.55 8.15
C LEU A 233 2.16 -7.80 9.56
N TYR A 234 2.18 -9.04 10.00
CA TYR A 234 1.75 -9.43 11.35
C TYR A 234 2.96 -9.89 12.18
N PRO A 235 3.12 -9.45 13.45
CA PRO A 235 4.34 -9.66 14.21
C PRO A 235 4.66 -11.14 14.51
N ASP A 236 3.65 -11.99 14.70
CA ASP A 236 3.85 -13.37 15.15
C ASP A 236 4.50 -14.28 14.11
N HIS A 237 4.37 -13.93 12.84
CA HIS A 237 4.88 -14.76 11.74
C HIS A 237 6.02 -14.08 10.98
N PHE A 238 6.70 -13.15 11.64
CA PHE A 238 7.88 -12.47 11.10
C PHE A 238 9.11 -13.36 11.30
N THR A 239 9.44 -14.15 10.28
CA THR A 239 10.50 -15.17 10.36
C THR A 239 11.90 -14.57 10.24
N ASP A 240 12.91 -15.28 10.73
CA ASP A 240 14.31 -14.89 10.56
C ASP A 240 14.72 -14.83 9.08
N GLU A 241 14.14 -15.70 8.22
CA GLU A 241 14.33 -15.65 6.77
C GLU A 241 13.80 -14.33 6.18
N LEU A 242 12.66 -13.82 6.68
CA LEU A 242 12.10 -12.56 6.23
C LEU A 242 12.96 -11.37 6.70
N ILE A 243 13.47 -11.40 7.93
CA ILE A 243 14.41 -10.38 8.42
C ILE A 243 15.66 -10.34 7.54
N GLU A 244 16.17 -11.51 7.15
CA GLU A 244 17.36 -11.62 6.29
C GLU A 244 17.09 -11.04 4.89
N GLU A 245 15.90 -11.28 4.30
CA GLU A 245 15.51 -10.64 3.04
C GLU A 245 15.47 -9.12 3.18
N PHE A 246 14.84 -8.59 4.24
CA PHE A 246 14.85 -7.15 4.49
C PHE A 246 16.27 -6.58 4.65
N ARG A 247 17.19 -7.35 5.21
CA ARG A 247 18.59 -6.92 5.42
C ARG A 247 19.41 -6.92 4.15
N THR A 248 19.30 -7.96 3.30
CA THR A 248 20.22 -8.25 2.21
C THR A 248 19.71 -7.98 0.82
N ASN A 249 18.39 -7.89 0.63
CA ASN A 249 17.79 -7.67 -0.67
C ASN A 249 17.72 -6.17 -0.98
N ASP A 250 18.48 -5.71 -1.96
CA ASP A 250 18.57 -4.29 -2.34
C ASP A 250 17.29 -3.74 -2.97
N LYS A 251 16.44 -4.62 -3.54
CA LYS A 251 15.15 -4.21 -4.12
C LYS A 251 14.04 -4.13 -3.08
N LEU A 252 14.16 -4.86 -1.96
CA LEU A 252 13.21 -4.80 -0.86
C LEU A 252 13.47 -3.54 -0.03
N VAL A 253 12.57 -2.57 -0.11
CA VAL A 253 12.69 -1.32 0.65
C VAL A 253 12.73 -1.61 2.15
N LYS A 254 13.57 -0.88 2.88
CA LYS A 254 13.74 -1.05 4.33
C LYS A 254 12.57 -0.38 5.08
N TYR A 255 11.36 -0.86 4.78
CA TYR A 255 10.10 -0.34 5.30
C TYR A 255 9.20 -1.50 5.71
N VAL A 256 8.75 -1.50 6.96
CA VAL A 256 7.87 -2.53 7.54
C VAL A 256 6.58 -1.87 8.01
N ASP A 257 5.46 -2.21 7.39
CA ASP A 257 4.12 -1.85 7.89
C ASP A 257 3.57 -3.00 8.73
N MET A 258 3.57 -2.80 10.06
CA MET A 258 3.21 -3.82 11.05
C MET A 258 2.15 -3.27 12.02
N PRO A 259 0.85 -3.39 11.69
CA PRO A 259 -0.25 -2.94 12.56
C PRO A 259 -0.29 -3.74 13.87
N LEU A 260 0.25 -3.18 14.95
CA LEU A 260 0.32 -3.81 16.27
C LEU A 260 -1.00 -3.78 17.00
N GLN A 261 -1.81 -2.77 16.79
CA GLN A 261 -3.14 -2.49 17.30
C GLN A 261 -3.16 -2.06 18.78
N HIS A 262 -2.37 -2.67 19.66
CA HIS A 262 -2.14 -2.30 21.04
C HIS A 262 -0.84 -2.91 21.57
N ILE A 263 -0.43 -2.57 22.82
CA ILE A 263 0.73 -3.16 23.48
C ILE A 263 0.39 -3.86 24.81
N SER A 264 -0.70 -3.46 25.48
CA SER A 264 -1.12 -4.14 26.72
C SER A 264 -1.55 -5.58 26.43
N ASP A 265 -0.97 -6.55 27.16
CA ASP A 265 -1.33 -7.97 27.02
C ASP A 265 -2.81 -8.24 27.33
N ASN A 266 -3.40 -7.44 28.22
CA ASN A 266 -4.82 -7.50 28.54
C ASN A 266 -5.69 -7.15 27.34
N VAL A 267 -5.40 -6.02 26.68
CA VAL A 267 -6.15 -5.57 25.50
C VAL A 267 -5.87 -6.47 24.30
N LEU A 268 -4.62 -6.88 24.06
CA LEU A 268 -4.26 -7.82 22.98
C LEU A 268 -5.00 -9.15 23.11
N LYS A 269 -5.14 -9.68 24.32
CA LYS A 269 -5.92 -10.89 24.62
C LYS A 269 -7.41 -10.67 24.32
N SER A 270 -7.97 -9.54 24.72
CA SER A 270 -9.38 -9.17 24.46
C SER A 270 -9.63 -8.95 22.96
N MET A 271 -8.64 -8.41 22.23
CA MET A 271 -8.61 -8.31 20.77
C MET A 271 -8.47 -9.68 20.09
N ASN A 272 -8.27 -10.75 20.83
CA ASN A 272 -7.96 -12.09 20.31
C ASN A 272 -6.72 -12.12 19.40
N ARG A 273 -5.72 -11.30 19.72
CA ARG A 273 -4.40 -11.34 19.07
C ARG A 273 -3.53 -12.38 19.80
N LYS A 274 -2.78 -13.15 19.02
CA LYS A 274 -1.92 -14.22 19.57
C LYS A 274 -0.60 -13.70 20.11
N THR A 275 -0.23 -12.49 19.71
CA THR A 275 1.02 -11.83 20.12
C THR A 275 0.96 -11.35 21.58
N SER A 276 2.12 -11.03 22.13
CA SER A 276 2.27 -10.43 23.47
C SER A 276 3.17 -9.21 23.44
N LYS A 277 3.08 -8.34 24.46
CA LYS A 277 3.97 -7.20 24.68
C LYS A 277 5.45 -7.58 24.53
N SER A 278 5.86 -8.66 25.19
CA SER A 278 7.25 -9.13 25.17
C SER A 278 7.70 -9.58 23.77
N HIS A 279 6.82 -10.27 23.03
CA HIS A 279 7.10 -10.71 21.65
C HIS A 279 7.22 -9.53 20.70
N ILE A 280 6.29 -8.57 20.75
CA ILE A 280 6.31 -7.35 19.95
C ILE A 280 7.62 -6.59 20.15
N ILE A 281 7.98 -6.29 21.42
CA ILE A 281 9.21 -5.56 21.75
C ILE A 281 10.45 -6.29 21.23
N LYS A 282 10.49 -7.61 21.40
CA LYS A 282 11.61 -8.44 20.90
C LYS A 282 11.71 -8.35 19.36
N THR A 283 10.61 -8.49 18.66
CA THR A 283 10.58 -8.42 17.19
C THR A 283 11.07 -7.07 16.68
N LEU A 284 10.58 -5.96 17.24
CA LEU A 284 10.99 -4.62 16.85
C LEU A 284 12.48 -4.35 17.14
N LYS A 285 12.97 -4.77 18.32
CA LYS A 285 14.40 -4.66 18.67
C LYS A 285 15.28 -5.48 17.75
N ASN A 286 14.88 -6.69 17.38
CA ASN A 286 15.61 -7.53 16.44
C ASN A 286 15.67 -6.89 15.06
N LEU A 287 14.56 -6.34 14.55
CA LEU A 287 14.49 -5.63 13.29
C LEU A 287 15.47 -4.45 13.26
N ARG A 288 15.40 -3.54 14.23
CA ARG A 288 16.29 -2.38 14.28
C ARG A 288 17.76 -2.74 14.48
N LYS A 289 18.04 -3.85 15.21
CA LYS A 289 19.40 -4.35 15.35
C LYS A 289 19.95 -4.91 14.05
N ALA A 290 19.13 -5.64 13.29
CA ALA A 290 19.54 -6.26 12.02
C ALA A 290 19.63 -5.23 10.89
N ILE A 291 18.78 -4.20 10.93
CA ILE A 291 18.62 -3.21 9.86
C ILE A 291 18.44 -1.83 10.52
N PRO A 292 19.55 -1.13 10.82
CA PRO A 292 19.51 0.16 11.52
C PRO A 292 18.67 1.26 10.84
N GLU A 293 18.59 1.21 9.51
CA GLU A 293 17.82 2.14 8.67
C GLU A 293 16.36 1.74 8.44
N ILE A 294 15.87 0.68 9.12
CA ILE A 294 14.50 0.21 8.93
C ILE A 294 13.48 1.25 9.38
N VAL A 295 12.57 1.58 8.51
CA VAL A 295 11.38 2.37 8.80
C VAL A 295 10.29 1.45 9.30
N ILE A 296 9.75 1.73 10.48
CA ILE A 296 8.67 0.95 11.08
C ILE A 296 7.42 1.80 11.13
N ARG A 297 6.43 1.40 10.32
CA ARG A 297 5.07 1.91 10.37
C ARG A 297 4.20 1.00 11.21
N THR A 298 3.35 1.58 12.04
CA THR A 298 2.39 0.84 12.84
C THR A 298 1.03 1.52 12.87
N THR A 299 0.05 0.78 13.37
CA THR A 299 -1.30 1.28 13.62
C THR A 299 -1.75 0.79 14.99
N PHE A 300 -2.38 1.70 15.76
CA PHE A 300 -3.01 1.40 17.03
C PHE A 300 -4.51 1.67 17.00
N ILE A 301 -5.24 0.94 17.86
CA ILE A 301 -6.65 1.16 18.13
C ILE A 301 -6.77 1.55 19.61
N VAL A 302 -7.34 2.71 19.88
CA VAL A 302 -7.61 3.20 21.24
C VAL A 302 -9.10 3.12 21.57
N GLY A 303 -9.40 3.00 22.85
CA GLY A 303 -10.78 2.90 23.33
C GLY A 303 -11.43 1.55 23.00
N PHE A 304 -10.62 0.49 22.91
CA PHE A 304 -11.13 -0.86 22.80
C PHE A 304 -11.93 -1.26 24.06
N PRO A 305 -13.04 -2.03 23.97
CA PRO A 305 -13.82 -2.43 25.12
C PRO A 305 -12.97 -3.03 26.25
N GLY A 306 -13.05 -2.41 27.45
CA GLY A 306 -12.27 -2.82 28.61
C GLY A 306 -10.86 -2.25 28.73
N GLU A 307 -10.39 -1.42 27.80
CA GLU A 307 -9.13 -0.70 27.91
C GLU A 307 -9.20 0.35 29.03
N ASN A 308 -8.40 0.17 30.09
CA ASN A 308 -8.35 1.09 31.21
C ASN A 308 -7.23 2.14 31.05
N GLU A 309 -7.07 3.04 32.04
CA GLU A 309 -6.04 4.10 31.96
C GLU A 309 -4.61 3.55 32.10
N GLU A 310 -4.41 2.42 32.79
CA GLU A 310 -3.10 1.76 32.89
C GLU A 310 -2.70 1.12 31.54
N ASP A 311 -3.66 0.46 30.86
CA ASP A 311 -3.46 -0.09 29.53
C ASP A 311 -3.10 1.01 28.51
N PHE A 312 -3.78 2.17 28.60
CA PHE A 312 -3.53 3.32 27.75
C PHE A 312 -2.15 3.95 28.03
N LYS A 313 -1.81 4.10 29.33
CA LYS A 313 -0.49 4.59 29.72
C LYS A 313 0.64 3.67 29.22
N ASP A 314 0.47 2.36 29.35
CA ASP A 314 1.40 1.37 28.77
C ASP A 314 1.62 1.58 27.27
N LEU A 315 0.57 1.97 26.54
CA LEU A 315 0.66 2.25 25.11
C LEU A 315 1.45 3.55 24.84
N VAL A 316 1.18 4.59 25.60
CA VAL A 316 1.91 5.86 25.49
C VAL A 316 3.40 5.66 25.79
N ASP A 317 3.74 5.06 26.94
CA ASP A 317 5.11 4.78 27.34
C ASP A 317 5.85 3.94 26.26
N PHE A 318 5.16 2.98 25.65
CA PHE A 318 5.72 2.16 24.58
C PHE A 318 5.99 2.95 23.29
N ILE A 319 5.10 3.87 22.91
CA ILE A 319 5.29 4.73 21.73
C ILE A 319 6.49 5.65 21.91
N GLU A 320 6.62 6.26 23.08
CA GLU A 320 7.75 7.14 23.43
C GLU A 320 9.09 6.39 23.46
N ASP A 321 9.10 5.14 23.96
CA ASP A 321 10.29 4.30 24.03
C ASP A 321 10.74 3.81 22.63
N ILE A 322 9.80 3.33 21.83
CA ILE A 322 10.10 2.74 20.51
C ILE A 322 10.36 3.82 19.47
N LYS A 323 9.64 4.95 19.53
CA LYS A 323 9.72 6.02 18.53
C LYS A 323 9.50 5.47 17.11
N PHE A 324 8.25 5.19 16.80
CA PHE A 324 7.88 4.71 15.47
C PHE A 324 8.14 5.79 14.40
N ASP A 325 8.64 5.37 13.25
CA ASP A 325 8.88 6.29 12.13
C ASP A 325 7.56 6.81 11.56
N LYS A 326 6.57 5.93 11.46
CA LYS A 326 5.21 6.26 11.01
C LYS A 326 4.20 5.58 11.95
N LEU A 327 3.16 6.30 12.33
CA LEU A 327 2.14 5.77 13.23
C LEU A 327 0.77 6.38 12.91
N GLY A 328 -0.24 5.51 12.80
CA GLY A 328 -1.63 5.90 12.71
C GLY A 328 -2.43 5.41 13.92
N VAL A 329 -3.40 6.20 14.39
CA VAL A 329 -4.28 5.83 15.50
C VAL A 329 -5.73 5.89 15.03
N PHE A 330 -6.45 4.80 15.29
CA PHE A 330 -7.89 4.73 15.08
C PHE A 330 -8.63 4.62 16.42
N GLU A 331 -9.75 5.31 16.51
CA GLU A 331 -10.73 5.04 17.55
C GLU A 331 -11.38 3.68 17.28
N TYR A 332 -11.60 2.89 18.32
CA TYR A 332 -12.34 1.64 18.16
C TYR A 332 -13.75 1.92 17.59
N SER A 333 -14.06 1.36 16.42
CA SER A 333 -15.38 1.36 15.82
C SER A 333 -16.14 0.09 16.22
N ARG A 334 -17.37 0.24 16.70
CA ARG A 334 -18.24 -0.86 17.12
C ARG A 334 -18.94 -1.47 15.90
N GLU A 335 -18.29 -2.42 15.27
CA GLU A 335 -18.78 -3.03 14.01
C GLU A 335 -19.71 -4.23 14.27
N ASP A 336 -20.92 -4.17 13.72
CA ASP A 336 -21.90 -5.24 13.83
C ASP A 336 -21.36 -6.58 13.30
N GLY A 337 -21.73 -7.67 13.95
CA GLY A 337 -21.24 -9.01 13.62
C GLY A 337 -19.83 -9.33 14.12
N THR A 338 -19.12 -8.36 14.75
CA THR A 338 -17.84 -8.62 15.41
C THR A 338 -18.02 -9.03 16.85
N LYS A 339 -17.05 -9.81 17.38
CA LYS A 339 -17.09 -10.23 18.79
C LYS A 339 -16.92 -9.03 19.74
N ALA A 340 -16.14 -8.03 19.34
CA ALA A 340 -15.91 -6.85 20.17
C ALA A 340 -17.15 -5.96 20.30
N ALA A 341 -18.07 -5.99 19.35
CA ALA A 341 -19.30 -5.20 19.38
C ALA A 341 -20.23 -5.57 20.56
N ILE A 342 -20.16 -6.82 21.02
CA ILE A 342 -21.00 -7.34 22.11
C ILE A 342 -20.28 -7.45 23.45
N LEU A 343 -19.01 -7.00 23.53
CA LEU A 343 -18.29 -6.94 24.79
C LEU A 343 -18.89 -5.87 25.69
N ASP A 344 -18.92 -6.18 26.97
CA ASP A 344 -19.22 -5.18 28.01
C ASP A 344 -18.09 -4.13 28.10
N ASN A 345 -18.32 -3.08 28.89
CA ASN A 345 -17.33 -2.02 29.13
C ASN A 345 -16.87 -1.28 27.84
N GLN A 346 -17.81 -0.97 26.95
CA GLN A 346 -17.58 -0.08 25.82
C GLN A 346 -17.09 1.29 26.32
N ILE A 347 -16.09 1.83 25.66
CA ILE A 347 -15.47 3.11 26.03
C ILE A 347 -16.24 4.26 25.38
N PRO A 348 -16.55 5.36 26.12
CA PRO A 348 -17.20 6.55 25.58
C PRO A 348 -16.38 7.20 24.44
N ASN A 349 -17.06 7.80 23.47
CA ASN A 349 -16.40 8.40 22.31
C ASN A 349 -15.45 9.55 22.69
N GLU A 350 -15.78 10.35 23.70
CA GLU A 350 -14.92 11.44 24.20
C GLU A 350 -13.58 10.89 24.74
N VAL A 351 -13.60 9.73 25.38
CA VAL A 351 -12.36 9.07 25.87
C VAL A 351 -11.54 8.54 24.71
N LYS A 352 -12.18 7.91 23.72
CA LYS A 352 -11.49 7.43 22.50
C LYS A 352 -10.80 8.57 21.78
N LYS A 353 -11.54 9.66 21.56
CA LYS A 353 -11.01 10.87 20.89
C LYS A 353 -9.84 11.45 21.67
N ARG A 354 -9.98 11.66 22.99
CA ARG A 354 -8.89 12.16 23.83
C ARG A 354 -7.63 11.31 23.70
N ARG A 355 -7.76 9.99 23.80
CA ARG A 355 -6.63 9.06 23.68
C ARG A 355 -5.98 9.10 22.32
N LYS A 356 -6.77 9.21 21.25
CA LYS A 356 -6.26 9.37 19.89
C LYS A 356 -5.48 10.66 19.73
N ASP A 357 -6.08 11.78 20.14
CA ASP A 357 -5.48 13.12 20.01
C ASP A 357 -4.14 13.19 20.77
N GLU A 358 -4.08 12.64 22.01
CA GLU A 358 -2.87 12.56 22.83
C GLU A 358 -1.74 11.76 22.14
N ILE A 359 -2.02 10.59 21.58
CA ILE A 359 -1.01 9.80 20.87
C ILE A 359 -0.56 10.50 19.58
N MET A 360 -1.48 11.14 18.85
CA MET A 360 -1.13 11.84 17.62
C MET A 360 -0.25 13.06 17.88
N GLU A 361 -0.45 13.77 18.99
CA GLU A 361 0.41 14.86 19.41
C GLU A 361 1.83 14.36 19.75
N ILE A 362 1.95 13.28 20.51
CA ILE A 362 3.24 12.64 20.84
C ILE A 362 3.94 12.20 19.54
N GLN A 363 3.22 11.53 18.64
CA GLN A 363 3.80 11.04 17.40
C GLN A 363 4.24 12.18 16.46
N SER A 364 3.54 13.29 16.43
CA SER A 364 3.96 14.48 15.65
C SER A 364 5.35 14.94 16.09
N GLY A 365 5.61 15.04 17.39
CA GLY A 365 6.93 15.35 17.93
C GLY A 365 8.00 14.33 17.56
N ILE A 366 7.67 13.02 17.64
CA ILE A 366 8.59 11.93 17.26
C ILE A 366 8.89 11.98 15.76
N SER A 367 7.87 12.19 14.92
CA SER A 367 8.04 12.29 13.47
C SER A 367 8.96 13.43 13.07
N SER A 368 8.78 14.61 13.64
CA SER A 368 9.65 15.77 13.42
C SER A 368 11.09 15.48 13.83
N GLU A 369 11.32 14.85 15.01
CA GLU A 369 12.67 14.43 15.45
C GLU A 369 13.33 13.47 14.46
N ILE A 370 12.59 12.49 13.94
CA ILE A 370 13.10 11.48 13.01
C ILE A 370 13.39 12.09 11.64
N LEU A 371 12.47 12.91 11.11
CA LEU A 371 12.63 13.55 9.81
C LEU A 371 13.82 14.52 9.80
N SER A 372 14.01 15.30 10.86
CA SER A 372 15.15 16.25 10.98
C SER A 372 16.52 15.56 10.86
N LYS A 373 16.63 14.27 11.22
CA LYS A 373 17.87 13.48 11.03
C LYS A 373 18.25 13.26 9.58
N ASN A 374 17.34 13.57 8.63
CA ASN A 374 17.61 13.47 7.20
C ASN A 374 18.11 14.78 6.59
N LEU A 375 18.13 15.89 7.32
CA LEU A 375 18.68 17.15 6.84
C LEU A 375 20.13 16.97 6.36
N GLY A 376 20.42 17.45 5.15
CA GLY A 376 21.71 17.36 4.49
C GLY A 376 22.06 15.98 3.91
N LYS A 377 21.25 14.93 4.17
CA LYS A 377 21.45 13.62 3.53
C LYS A 377 21.01 13.63 2.07
N THR A 378 21.56 12.71 1.32
CA THR A 378 21.13 12.42 -0.05
C THR A 378 20.30 11.12 -0.04
N LEU A 379 19.05 11.24 -0.48
CA LEU A 379 18.12 10.13 -0.58
C LEU A 379 17.79 9.83 -2.05
N GLU A 380 17.46 8.58 -2.36
CA GLU A 380 16.87 8.22 -3.64
C GLU A 380 15.37 8.43 -3.57
N VAL A 381 14.80 9.12 -4.55
CA VAL A 381 13.38 9.49 -4.61
C VAL A 381 12.79 9.01 -5.94
N LEU A 382 11.65 8.33 -5.86
CA LEU A 382 10.80 8.00 -6.99
C LEU A 382 9.91 9.21 -7.31
N ILE A 383 10.01 9.75 -8.52
CA ILE A 383 9.17 10.86 -8.98
C ILE A 383 7.76 10.34 -9.28
N GLU A 384 6.75 10.95 -8.67
CA GLU A 384 5.35 10.55 -8.84
C GLU A 384 4.52 11.60 -9.56
N GLU A 385 4.86 12.88 -9.41
CA GLU A 385 4.12 13.96 -10.01
C GLU A 385 5.06 15.09 -10.45
N LYS A 386 4.69 15.74 -11.53
CA LYS A 386 5.30 16.98 -12.00
C LYS A 386 4.34 18.13 -11.75
N ILE A 387 4.68 19.02 -10.81
CA ILE A 387 3.86 20.17 -10.47
C ILE A 387 3.99 21.26 -11.54
N ASP A 388 5.23 21.60 -11.89
CA ASP A 388 5.54 22.60 -12.90
C ASP A 388 6.89 22.30 -13.61
N LYS A 389 7.51 23.31 -14.20
CA LYS A 389 8.75 23.17 -14.96
C LYS A 389 9.91 22.63 -14.14
N ASN A 390 10.02 23.04 -12.87
CA ASN A 390 11.17 22.76 -11.98
C ASN A 390 10.78 22.01 -10.73
N ASN A 391 9.49 21.94 -10.39
CA ASN A 391 9.00 21.38 -9.13
C ASN A 391 8.31 20.05 -9.35
N TYR A 392 8.64 19.08 -8.51
CA TYR A 392 8.18 17.71 -8.57
C TYR A 392 7.78 17.21 -7.17
N VAL A 393 6.95 16.19 -7.14
CA VAL A 393 6.64 15.43 -5.93
C VAL A 393 7.05 13.98 -6.15
N GLY A 394 7.59 13.38 -5.10
CA GLY A 394 7.96 11.97 -5.12
C GLY A 394 7.99 11.38 -3.72
N ARG A 395 8.43 10.14 -3.63
CA ARG A 395 8.58 9.43 -2.35
C ARG A 395 9.97 8.81 -2.23
N THR A 396 10.45 8.76 -1.00
CA THR A 396 11.60 7.93 -0.65
C THR A 396 11.17 6.50 -0.33
N TYR A 397 12.13 5.61 -0.08
CA TYR A 397 11.84 4.27 0.44
C TYR A 397 11.09 4.30 1.79
N MET A 398 11.17 5.42 2.51
CA MET A 398 10.59 5.60 3.85
C MET A 398 9.07 5.83 3.83
N ASP A 399 8.48 6.01 2.65
CA ASP A 399 7.09 6.43 2.52
C ASP A 399 6.31 5.50 1.61
N ALA A 400 5.20 4.96 2.10
CA ALA A 400 4.24 4.24 1.29
C ALA A 400 3.27 5.23 0.62
N PRO A 401 2.81 4.94 -0.63
CA PRO A 401 1.92 5.86 -1.34
C PRO A 401 0.62 6.09 -0.57
N GLU A 402 0.08 7.31 -0.66
CA GLU A 402 -1.22 7.75 -0.14
C GLU A 402 -1.38 7.79 1.39
N ILE A 403 -0.50 7.14 2.15
CA ILE A 403 -0.65 7.00 3.60
C ILE A 403 0.48 7.60 4.42
N ASP A 404 1.61 7.93 3.80
CA ASP A 404 2.77 8.53 4.45
C ASP A 404 3.10 9.89 3.83
N GLY A 405 4.27 10.45 4.18
CA GLY A 405 4.72 11.74 3.69
C GLY A 405 5.21 11.73 2.25
N LEU A 406 5.42 12.91 1.73
CA LEU A 406 5.92 13.19 0.39
C LEU A 406 7.31 13.83 0.44
N THR A 407 7.96 13.89 -0.71
CA THR A 407 9.19 14.66 -0.90
C THR A 407 8.96 15.70 -1.98
N TYR A 408 9.01 16.97 -1.63
CA TYR A 408 8.97 18.10 -2.57
C TYR A 408 10.36 18.35 -3.13
N ILE A 409 10.48 18.42 -4.44
CA ILE A 409 11.78 18.39 -5.12
C ILE A 409 11.89 19.56 -6.08
N GLU A 410 12.95 20.36 -5.96
CA GLU A 410 13.36 21.28 -6.99
C GLU A 410 14.44 20.65 -7.89
N SER A 411 14.28 20.78 -9.21
CA SER A 411 15.24 20.26 -10.19
C SER A 411 15.49 21.24 -11.33
N SER A 412 16.77 21.44 -11.65
CA SER A 412 17.20 22.21 -12.80
C SER A 412 17.09 21.46 -14.14
N LYS A 413 16.87 20.13 -14.09
CA LYS A 413 16.64 19.28 -15.26
C LYS A 413 15.22 18.77 -15.28
N ASN A 414 14.70 18.50 -16.48
CA ASN A 414 13.41 17.85 -16.60
C ASN A 414 13.49 16.41 -16.12
N LEU A 415 12.51 16.03 -15.29
CA LEU A 415 12.29 14.68 -14.79
C LEU A 415 10.98 14.13 -15.33
N GLU A 416 10.92 12.82 -15.47
CA GLU A 416 9.70 12.11 -15.85
C GLU A 416 9.13 11.32 -14.66
N VAL A 417 7.83 11.16 -14.62
CA VAL A 417 7.16 10.30 -13.64
C VAL A 417 7.70 8.87 -13.76
N GLY A 418 8.18 8.33 -12.64
CA GLY A 418 8.82 7.01 -12.59
C GLY A 418 10.36 7.05 -12.59
N ASP A 419 10.97 8.24 -12.73
CA ASP A 419 12.40 8.39 -12.56
C ASP A 419 12.81 8.21 -11.09
N PHE A 420 13.99 7.61 -10.90
CA PHE A 420 14.67 7.57 -9.61
C PHE A 420 15.80 8.59 -9.61
N VAL A 421 15.71 9.55 -8.71
CA VAL A 421 16.69 10.65 -8.64
C VAL A 421 17.30 10.75 -7.25
N LYS A 422 18.54 11.21 -7.18
CA LYS A 422 19.17 11.55 -5.89
C LYS A 422 18.78 12.96 -5.50
N VAL A 423 18.22 13.11 -4.31
CA VAL A 423 17.75 14.38 -3.76
C VAL A 423 18.51 14.68 -2.48
N LYS A 424 19.10 15.85 -2.40
CA LYS A 424 19.67 16.36 -1.14
C LYS A 424 18.57 17.01 -0.34
N VAL A 425 18.29 16.49 0.85
CA VAL A 425 17.30 17.05 1.76
C VAL A 425 17.81 18.38 2.31
N ILE A 426 17.04 19.45 2.11
CA ILE A 426 17.38 20.81 2.54
C ILE A 426 16.47 21.32 3.66
N ASP A 427 15.25 20.77 3.78
CA ASP A 427 14.30 21.12 4.83
C ASP A 427 13.36 19.96 5.14
N THR A 428 12.62 20.04 6.26
CA THR A 428 11.61 19.06 6.68
C THR A 428 10.35 19.78 7.15
N LEU A 429 9.18 19.24 6.78
CA LEU A 429 7.90 19.64 7.31
C LEU A 429 7.46 18.63 8.39
N ASP A 430 6.21 18.69 8.87
CA ASP A 430 5.73 17.81 9.94
C ASP A 430 5.84 16.32 9.56
N TYR A 431 5.55 15.99 8.29
CA TYR A 431 5.60 14.62 7.78
C TYR A 431 6.35 14.47 6.46
N ASP A 432 6.75 15.58 5.82
CA ASP A 432 7.30 15.61 4.46
C ASP A 432 8.76 16.08 4.45
N LEU A 433 9.43 15.78 3.33
CA LEU A 433 10.78 16.24 3.05
C LEU A 433 10.75 17.29 1.94
N VAL A 434 11.72 18.23 2.00
CA VAL A 434 11.99 19.18 0.93
C VAL A 434 13.44 19.03 0.49
N GLY A 435 13.70 18.99 -0.81
CA GLY A 435 15.05 18.77 -1.30
C GLY A 435 15.30 19.25 -2.72
N GLU A 436 16.55 19.21 -3.09
CA GLU A 436 17.04 19.55 -4.42
C GLU A 436 17.60 18.32 -5.12
N ALA A 437 17.22 18.11 -6.38
CA ALA A 437 17.78 17.05 -7.19
C ALA A 437 19.26 17.31 -7.48
N ILE A 438 20.10 16.35 -7.13
CA ILE A 438 21.54 16.46 -7.38
C ILE A 438 21.95 15.61 -8.55
N TRP A 439 22.84 16.16 -9.38
CA TRP A 439 23.38 15.51 -10.54
C TRP A 439 24.84 15.21 -10.31
N THR A 440 25.20 13.92 -10.25
CA THR A 440 26.61 13.53 -10.31
C THR A 440 27.13 13.95 -11.67
N LEU A 441 28.08 14.90 -11.70
CA LEU A 441 28.88 15.08 -12.90
C LEU A 441 29.56 13.72 -13.14
N GLN A 442 29.12 12.99 -14.15
CA GLN A 442 29.94 11.93 -14.72
C GLN A 442 31.17 12.63 -15.26
N ILE A 443 32.22 12.76 -14.42
CA ILE A 443 33.55 13.07 -14.91
C ILE A 443 33.90 11.87 -15.77
N ASN A 444 33.79 12.08 -17.08
CA ASN A 444 34.14 11.06 -18.06
C ASN A 444 35.60 10.68 -17.80
N TRP A 445 35.84 9.50 -17.30
CA TRP A 445 37.18 8.96 -17.09
C TRP A 445 38.04 9.10 -18.34
N LEU A 446 37.44 9.10 -19.54
CA LEU A 446 38.04 9.42 -20.81
C LEU A 446 38.67 10.82 -20.88
N LEU A 447 38.08 11.83 -20.20
CA LEU A 447 38.68 13.18 -20.13
C LEU A 447 39.87 13.23 -19.15
N TRP A 448 39.83 12.40 -18.09
CA TRP A 448 40.98 12.24 -17.19
C TRP A 448 42.16 11.51 -17.88
N GLU A 449 41.88 10.42 -18.60
CA GLU A 449 42.90 9.72 -19.40
C GLU A 449 43.47 10.61 -20.50
N LEU A 450 42.63 11.34 -21.25
CA LEU A 450 43.10 12.33 -22.24
C LEU A 450 43.96 13.44 -21.61
N SER A 451 43.59 13.93 -20.44
CA SER A 451 44.38 14.93 -19.69
C SER A 451 45.74 14.37 -19.26
N TRP A 452 45.79 13.11 -18.78
CA TRP A 452 47.03 12.41 -18.44
C TRP A 452 47.91 12.12 -19.67
N PHE A 453 47.30 11.73 -20.79
CA PHE A 453 48.01 11.52 -22.05
C PHE A 453 48.62 12.81 -22.59
N LEU A 454 47.85 13.91 -22.57
CA LEU A 454 48.33 15.25 -22.94
C LEU A 454 49.45 15.73 -22.00
N PHE A 455 49.31 15.51 -20.70
CA PHE A 455 50.38 15.85 -19.73
C PHE A 455 51.67 15.06 -19.99
N LEU A 456 51.56 13.77 -20.20
CA LEU A 456 52.74 12.91 -20.54
C LEU A 456 53.35 13.30 -21.88
N TYR A 457 52.54 13.64 -22.87
CA TYR A 457 53.02 14.13 -24.18
C TYR A 457 53.78 15.44 -24.07
N TYR A 458 53.31 16.42 -23.27
CA TYR A 458 53.99 17.65 -23.00
C TYR A 458 55.29 17.45 -22.19
N VAL A 459 55.28 16.56 -21.24
CA VAL A 459 56.49 16.20 -20.48
C VAL A 459 57.55 15.54 -21.35
N CYS A 460 57.17 14.63 -22.27
CA CYS A 460 58.07 14.02 -23.24
C CYS A 460 58.68 15.05 -24.20
N ILE A 461 57.88 16.00 -24.72
CA ILE A 461 58.39 17.07 -25.59
C ILE A 461 59.36 17.95 -24.79
N TRP A 462 59.05 18.30 -23.58
CA TRP A 462 59.90 19.12 -22.71
C TRP A 462 61.27 18.44 -22.41
N ILE A 463 61.30 17.14 -22.21
CA ILE A 463 62.51 16.34 -22.02
C ILE A 463 63.34 16.30 -23.31
N LEU A 464 62.70 16.19 -24.50
CA LEU A 464 63.37 16.20 -25.78
C LEU A 464 64.04 17.56 -26.05
N ILE A 465 63.36 18.70 -25.78
CA ILE A 465 63.87 20.05 -25.95
C ILE A 465 65.08 20.30 -25.01
N ILE A 466 65.02 19.84 -23.76
CA ILE A 466 66.15 19.96 -22.82
C ILE A 466 67.32 19.11 -23.29
N ARG A 467 67.10 17.95 -23.87
CA ARG A 467 68.16 17.08 -24.37
C ARG A 467 68.91 17.65 -25.59
N GLU A 468 68.19 18.36 -26.49
CA GLU A 468 68.82 19.09 -27.60
C GLU A 468 69.56 20.32 -27.16
N SER A 469 69.10 21.03 -26.09
CA SER A 469 69.82 22.21 -25.57
C SER A 469 71.06 21.91 -24.69
N LEU A 470 71.29 20.65 -24.35
CA LEU A 470 72.49 20.15 -23.62
C LEU A 470 73.57 19.52 -24.52
N GLN A 471 73.31 19.49 -25.85
CA GLN A 471 74.26 19.00 -26.86
C GLN A 471 74.89 20.14 -27.70
N LEU A 472 74.59 21.39 -27.31
CA LEU A 472 75.32 22.59 -27.78
C LEU A 472 76.20 23.12 -26.60
#